data_f6a62e33563ec385af09ae4d73ea2b12
#
_entry.id   f6a62e33563ec385af09ae4d73ea2b12
#
_cell.length_a   1.000
_cell.length_b   1.000
_cell.length_c   1.000
_cell.angle_alpha   90.00
_cell.angle_beta   90.00
_cell.angle_gamma   90.00
#
_symmetry.space_group_name_H-M   'P 1'
#
loop_
_entity.id
_entity.type
_entity.pdbx_description
1 polymer ?
#
loop_
_entity_poly.entity_id
_entity_poly.type
_entity_poly.pdbx_seq_one_letter_code
_entity_poly.pdbx_strand_id
1 'polypeptide(L)'
;HVERINHLGDWGTQFGKLIVAYKKWGSKEAVEENGIDELMKIYVKFHQEAEKDDSLNDQAREWFVKMEQGDEEALSIWQWFKDISLVEYKRIYKLLGMDFDHFTGESFYRDKTHEVVEKLQEKDLLVESEGAHIVPLDDYDMAPCLIMKKDGSSIYATRDLAALLYRKRTYNFDKCIYVTGLEQKLHFAQVFKVIELLGYDWYQNLVHVPYGLVSMEGGKLSTRNGNVIYAEQILHEAIEKIHEIINESCFRYL
;
A
#
# COMPACT_ATOMS: atom_id res chain seq x y z
N HIS A 1 -1.78 -24.56 -8.70
CA HIS A 1 -0.96 -23.92 -7.68
C HIS A 1 -1.31 -22.45 -7.60
N VAL A 2 -1.36 -21.88 -6.40
CA VAL A 2 -1.65 -20.46 -6.13
C VAL A 2 -0.58 -19.90 -5.22
N GLU A 3 0.06 -18.81 -5.66
CA GLU A 3 0.96 -18.01 -4.83
C GLU A 3 0.20 -16.79 -4.31
N ARG A 4 0.09 -16.66 -2.99
CA ARG A 4 -0.60 -15.55 -2.33
C ARG A 4 0.41 -14.52 -1.88
N ILE A 5 0.31 -13.32 -2.45
CA ILE A 5 1.25 -12.23 -2.20
C ILE A 5 0.55 -11.12 -1.42
N ASN A 6 1.08 -10.78 -0.26
CA ASN A 6 0.70 -9.56 0.44
C ASN A 6 1.59 -8.41 -0.02
N HIS A 7 1.00 -7.49 -0.79
CA HIS A 7 1.68 -6.29 -1.27
C HIS A 7 1.41 -5.12 -0.33
N LEU A 8 2.25 -5.00 0.70
CA LEU A 8 2.13 -3.95 1.70
C LEU A 8 2.56 -2.59 1.17
N GLY A 9 1.82 -1.53 1.53
CA GLY A 9 2.25 -0.14 1.36
C GLY A 9 3.27 0.25 2.43
N ASP A 10 4.41 -0.41 2.43
CA ASP A 10 5.44 -0.32 3.46
C ASP A 10 6.59 0.64 3.11
N TRP A 11 6.40 1.51 2.12
CA TRP A 11 7.39 2.49 1.68
C TRP A 11 6.77 3.81 1.28
N GLY A 12 7.29 4.91 1.81
CA GLY A 12 6.81 6.25 1.47
C GLY A 12 6.97 7.26 2.61
N THR A 13 6.62 8.51 2.33
CA THR A 13 6.73 9.63 3.28
C THR A 13 5.92 9.46 4.57
N GLN A 14 4.91 8.58 4.58
CA GLN A 14 4.17 8.23 5.79
C GLN A 14 5.08 7.61 6.86
N PHE A 15 6.10 6.85 6.48
CA PHE A 15 7.09 6.33 7.43
C PHE A 15 8.01 7.43 7.96
N GLY A 16 8.38 8.41 7.12
CA GLY A 16 9.08 9.60 7.60
C GLY A 16 8.28 10.36 8.66
N LYS A 17 6.97 10.51 8.45
CA LYS A 17 6.06 11.11 9.45
C LYS A 17 6.05 10.32 10.75
N LEU A 18 5.96 8.99 10.66
CA LEU A 18 5.94 8.12 11.82
C LEU A 18 7.27 8.13 12.58
N ILE A 19 8.40 8.20 11.87
CA ILE A 19 9.74 8.35 12.48
C ILE A 19 9.84 9.67 13.25
N VAL A 20 9.41 10.79 12.65
CA VAL A 20 9.37 12.09 13.35
C VAL A 20 8.48 12.03 14.56
N ALA A 21 7.29 11.44 14.44
CA ALA A 21 6.35 11.28 15.56
C ALA A 21 6.97 10.48 16.71
N TYR A 22 7.61 9.37 16.41
CA TYR A 22 8.30 8.54 17.38
C TYR A 22 9.42 9.29 18.08
N LYS A 23 10.29 9.98 17.34
CA LYS A 23 11.41 10.73 17.91
C LYS A 23 10.98 11.92 18.80
N LYS A 24 9.82 12.50 18.51
CA LYS A 24 9.30 13.66 19.29
C LYS A 24 8.44 13.25 20.48
N TRP A 25 7.63 12.20 20.33
CA TRP A 25 6.56 11.90 21.30
C TRP A 25 6.44 10.42 21.66
N GLY A 26 7.15 9.53 20.99
CA GLY A 26 7.17 8.11 21.28
C GLY A 26 8.26 7.73 22.28
N SER A 27 8.14 6.53 22.84
CA SER A 27 9.22 5.85 23.54
C SER A 27 9.26 4.38 23.13
N LYS A 28 10.43 3.78 23.25
CA LYS A 28 10.61 2.38 22.90
C LYS A 28 9.72 1.48 23.75
N GLU A 29 9.67 1.75 25.04
CA GLU A 29 8.88 1.01 26.02
C GLU A 29 7.39 1.05 25.67
N ALA A 30 6.85 2.23 25.34
CA ALA A 30 5.44 2.38 24.99
C ALA A 30 5.09 1.65 23.69
N VAL A 31 5.99 1.66 22.70
CA VAL A 31 5.78 0.95 21.44
C VAL A 31 5.92 -0.57 21.61
N GLU A 32 6.84 -1.04 22.44
CA GLU A 32 6.99 -2.47 22.76
C GLU A 32 5.79 -3.01 23.56
N GLU A 33 5.19 -2.20 24.42
CA GLU A 33 4.03 -2.57 25.24
C GLU A 33 2.71 -2.54 24.44
N ASN A 34 2.49 -1.49 23.64
CA ASN A 34 1.19 -1.22 23.01
C ASN A 34 1.20 -1.46 21.47
N GLY A 35 2.34 -1.77 20.88
CA GLY A 35 2.46 -2.14 19.48
C GLY A 35 1.90 -1.11 18.51
N ILE A 36 1.01 -1.56 17.62
CA ILE A 36 0.43 -0.72 16.56
C ILE A 36 -0.45 0.41 17.10
N ASP A 37 -1.05 0.23 18.27
CA ASP A 37 -1.92 1.26 18.87
C ASP A 37 -1.11 2.49 19.28
N GLU A 38 0.09 2.31 19.83
CA GLU A 38 0.97 3.44 20.12
C GLU A 38 1.48 4.10 18.84
N LEU A 39 1.85 3.31 17.81
CA LEU A 39 2.24 3.85 16.52
C LEU A 39 1.11 4.68 15.89
N MET A 40 -0.13 4.22 15.96
CA MET A 40 -1.30 4.94 15.46
C MET A 40 -1.53 6.24 16.25
N LYS A 41 -1.44 6.19 17.57
CA LYS A 41 -1.61 7.34 18.46
C LYS A 41 -0.61 8.46 18.14
N ILE A 42 0.68 8.12 18.03
CA ILE A 42 1.70 9.12 17.70
C ILE A 42 1.58 9.62 16.26
N TYR A 43 1.11 8.78 15.33
CA TYR A 43 0.86 9.18 13.94
C TYR A 43 -0.29 10.19 13.82
N VAL A 44 -1.40 9.97 14.53
CA VAL A 44 -2.51 10.94 14.63
C VAL A 44 -2.01 12.26 15.24
N LYS A 45 -1.22 12.18 16.32
CA LYS A 45 -0.61 13.36 16.94
C LYS A 45 0.27 14.14 15.96
N PHE A 46 1.06 13.43 15.14
CA PHE A 46 1.86 14.09 14.09
C PHE A 46 0.98 14.95 13.18
N HIS A 47 -0.15 14.42 12.71
CA HIS A 47 -1.03 15.16 11.81
C HIS A 47 -1.65 16.39 12.48
N GLN A 48 -2.07 16.27 13.74
CA GLN A 48 -2.61 17.39 14.51
C GLN A 48 -1.56 18.50 14.75
N GLU A 49 -0.33 18.13 15.02
CA GLU A 49 0.75 19.11 15.22
C GLU A 49 1.26 19.70 13.89
N ALA A 50 1.25 18.92 12.82
CA ALA A 50 1.64 19.39 11.48
C ALA A 50 0.66 20.41 10.88
N GLU A 51 -0.61 20.45 11.34
CA GLU A 51 -1.54 21.54 10.99
C GLU A 51 -1.14 22.89 11.60
N LYS A 52 -0.39 22.86 12.70
CA LYS A 52 0.10 24.07 13.40
C LYS A 52 1.51 24.44 13.01
N ASP A 53 2.32 23.48 12.63
CA ASP A 53 3.73 23.62 12.28
C ASP A 53 4.07 22.76 11.05
N ASP A 54 4.04 23.38 9.87
CA ASP A 54 4.31 22.70 8.59
C ASP A 54 5.77 22.21 8.47
N SER A 55 6.69 22.72 9.29
CA SER A 55 8.09 22.25 9.30
C SER A 55 8.20 20.75 9.64
N LEU A 56 7.18 20.19 10.32
CA LEU A 56 7.11 18.75 10.59
C LEU A 56 6.99 17.91 9.32
N ASN A 57 6.30 18.42 8.30
CA ASN A 57 6.22 17.75 7.01
C ASN A 57 7.56 17.77 6.26
N ASP A 58 8.36 18.84 6.42
CA ASP A 58 9.72 18.89 5.86
C ASP A 58 10.62 17.88 6.56
N GLN A 59 10.60 17.83 7.89
CA GLN A 59 11.34 16.84 8.66
C GLN A 59 10.96 15.40 8.25
N ALA A 60 9.68 15.14 8.00
CA ALA A 60 9.22 13.82 7.54
C ALA A 60 9.76 13.48 6.14
N ARG A 61 9.83 14.47 5.23
CA ARG A 61 10.46 14.29 3.92
C ARG A 61 11.96 14.00 4.05
N GLU A 62 12.66 14.72 4.93
CA GLU A 62 14.08 14.46 5.20
C GLU A 62 14.33 13.05 5.73
N TRP A 63 13.49 12.56 6.66
CA TRP A 63 13.60 11.18 7.15
C TRP A 63 13.31 10.15 6.07
N PHE A 64 12.37 10.41 5.19
CA PHE A 64 12.12 9.52 4.05
C PHE A 64 13.29 9.52 3.06
N VAL A 65 13.89 10.67 2.77
CA VAL A 65 15.12 10.77 1.95
C VAL A 65 16.26 9.96 2.58
N LYS A 66 16.46 10.04 3.91
CA LYS A 66 17.44 9.19 4.60
C LYS A 66 17.16 7.71 4.41
N MET A 67 15.90 7.27 4.49
CA MET A 67 15.53 5.88 4.20
C MET A 67 15.91 5.49 2.76
N GLU A 68 15.66 6.35 1.78
CA GLU A 68 16.01 6.08 0.37
C GLU A 68 17.51 6.03 0.14
N GLN A 69 18.29 6.80 0.89
CA GLN A 69 19.75 6.82 0.85
C GLN A 69 20.41 5.67 1.64
N GLY A 70 19.62 4.86 2.33
CA GLY A 70 20.15 3.71 3.07
C GLY A 70 20.69 4.03 4.46
N ASP A 71 20.27 5.16 5.07
CA ASP A 71 20.66 5.52 6.43
C ASP A 71 20.28 4.42 7.43
N GLU A 72 21.24 3.95 8.21
CA GLU A 72 21.09 2.80 9.10
C GLU A 72 20.04 3.06 10.20
N GLU A 73 20.01 4.26 10.78
CA GLU A 73 19.05 4.61 11.82
C GLU A 73 17.63 4.62 11.25
N ALA A 74 17.44 5.30 10.12
CA ALA A 74 16.14 5.41 9.47
C ALA A 74 15.59 4.05 9.06
N LEU A 75 16.41 3.19 8.47
CA LEU A 75 16.03 1.84 8.06
C LEU A 75 15.78 0.92 9.25
N SER A 76 16.54 1.04 10.34
CA SER A 76 16.32 0.26 11.56
C SER A 76 14.98 0.58 12.21
N ILE A 77 14.64 1.87 12.33
CA ILE A 77 13.34 2.31 12.89
C ILE A 77 12.19 1.87 11.97
N TRP A 78 12.33 2.06 10.67
CA TRP A 78 11.34 1.64 9.68
C TRP A 78 11.09 0.13 9.75
N GLN A 79 12.14 -0.69 9.78
CA GLN A 79 12.00 -2.15 9.85
C GLN A 79 11.29 -2.57 11.14
N TRP A 80 11.65 -1.98 12.26
CA TRP A 80 11.00 -2.25 13.54
C TRP A 80 9.50 -1.93 13.50
N PHE A 81 9.09 -0.77 12.96
CA PHE A 81 7.67 -0.42 12.80
C PHE A 81 6.93 -1.37 11.87
N LYS A 82 7.58 -1.79 10.78
CA LYS A 82 7.05 -2.79 9.87
C LYS A 82 6.84 -4.13 10.56
N ASP A 83 7.80 -4.59 11.35
CA ASP A 83 7.71 -5.86 12.06
C ASP A 83 6.56 -5.87 13.07
N ILE A 84 6.40 -4.79 13.85
CA ILE A 84 5.27 -4.60 14.76
C ILE A 84 3.95 -4.66 14.00
N SER A 85 3.85 -3.93 12.89
CA SER A 85 2.63 -3.90 12.08
C SER A 85 2.29 -5.27 11.48
N LEU A 86 3.31 -6.03 11.07
CA LEU A 86 3.13 -7.38 10.52
C LEU A 86 2.59 -8.38 11.55
N VAL A 87 2.96 -8.25 12.82
CA VAL A 87 2.40 -9.10 13.90
C VAL A 87 0.88 -8.93 13.95
N GLU A 88 0.41 -7.69 13.96
CA GLU A 88 -1.02 -7.38 14.02
C GLU A 88 -1.74 -7.79 12.73
N TYR A 89 -1.19 -7.52 11.56
CA TYR A 89 -1.79 -7.96 10.29
C TYR A 89 -1.94 -9.47 10.24
N LYS A 90 -0.93 -10.24 10.63
CA LYS A 90 -1.01 -11.70 10.68
C LYS A 90 -2.07 -12.21 11.66
N ARG A 91 -2.28 -11.50 12.77
CA ARG A 91 -3.35 -11.81 13.74
C ARG A 91 -4.73 -11.68 13.09
N ILE A 92 -4.97 -10.57 12.38
CA ILE A 92 -6.23 -10.34 11.66
C ILE A 92 -6.41 -11.33 10.50
N TYR A 93 -5.36 -11.62 9.73
CA TYR A 93 -5.44 -12.62 8.66
C TYR A 93 -5.82 -14.00 9.19
N LYS A 94 -5.24 -14.39 10.33
CA LYS A 94 -5.61 -15.65 10.99
C LYS A 94 -7.08 -15.67 11.42
N LEU A 95 -7.61 -14.56 11.94
CA LEU A 95 -9.03 -14.43 12.29
C LEU A 95 -9.94 -14.61 11.06
N LEU A 96 -9.50 -14.12 9.90
CA LEU A 96 -10.21 -14.25 8.62
C LEU A 96 -9.98 -15.60 7.92
N GLY A 97 -9.16 -16.48 8.48
CA GLY A 97 -8.78 -17.74 7.82
C GLY A 97 -7.93 -17.53 6.56
N MET A 98 -7.24 -16.37 6.47
CA MET A 98 -6.38 -16.01 5.33
C MET A 98 -4.91 -16.27 5.66
N ASP A 99 -4.17 -16.67 4.63
CA ASP A 99 -2.73 -16.85 4.71
C ASP A 99 -2.06 -16.32 3.44
N PHE A 100 -0.78 -15.94 3.55
CA PHE A 100 0.02 -15.43 2.45
C PHE A 100 1.35 -16.17 2.41
N ASP A 101 1.74 -16.56 1.20
CA ASP A 101 3.01 -17.25 0.95
C ASP A 101 4.17 -16.25 0.95
N HIS A 102 3.91 -14.99 0.50
CA HIS A 102 4.93 -13.95 0.39
C HIS A 102 4.44 -12.60 0.94
N PHE A 103 5.34 -11.90 1.62
CA PHE A 103 5.15 -10.53 2.10
C PHE A 103 6.15 -9.61 1.39
N THR A 104 5.85 -9.28 0.12
CA THR A 104 6.67 -8.42 -0.72
C THR A 104 5.92 -7.14 -1.04
N GLY A 105 6.09 -6.15 -0.16
CA GLY A 105 5.51 -4.83 -0.29
C GLY A 105 6.28 -3.88 -1.22
N GLU A 106 5.89 -2.62 -1.23
CA GLU A 106 6.52 -1.59 -2.07
C GLU A 106 8.02 -1.47 -1.82
N SER A 107 8.47 -1.63 -0.58
CA SER A 107 9.88 -1.57 -0.19
C SER A 107 10.75 -2.62 -0.89
N PHE A 108 10.17 -3.79 -1.21
CA PHE A 108 10.87 -4.86 -1.91
C PHE A 108 11.16 -4.52 -3.38
N TYR A 109 10.33 -3.66 -3.99
CA TYR A 109 10.44 -3.32 -5.41
C TYR A 109 11.17 -2.00 -5.68
N ARG A 110 11.58 -1.26 -4.64
CA ARG A 110 12.19 0.06 -4.78
C ARG A 110 13.44 0.09 -5.67
N ASP A 111 14.29 -0.92 -5.54
CA ASP A 111 15.54 -1.08 -6.28
C ASP A 111 15.36 -1.72 -7.68
N LYS A 112 14.14 -2.13 -8.02
CA LYS A 112 13.80 -2.81 -9.28
C LYS A 112 13.13 -1.88 -10.30
N THR A 113 12.86 -0.65 -9.91
CA THR A 113 12.19 0.35 -10.78
C THR A 113 13.05 0.80 -11.95
N HIS A 114 14.38 0.72 -11.82
CA HIS A 114 15.33 1.08 -12.86
C HIS A 114 15.13 0.22 -14.14
N GLU A 115 14.94 -1.09 -13.97
CA GLU A 115 14.65 -2.00 -15.08
C GLU A 115 13.40 -1.58 -15.88
N VAL A 116 12.38 -1.05 -15.20
CA VAL A 116 11.15 -0.55 -15.85
C VAL A 116 11.45 0.65 -16.71
N VAL A 117 12.20 1.62 -16.17
CA VAL A 117 12.55 2.85 -16.87
C VAL A 117 13.39 2.55 -18.12
N GLU A 118 14.39 1.69 -18.01
CA GLU A 118 15.24 1.25 -19.13
C GLU A 118 14.39 0.61 -20.25
N LYS A 119 13.50 -0.31 -19.88
CA LYS A 119 12.63 -0.99 -20.88
C LYS A 119 11.67 -0.02 -21.58
N LEU A 120 11.15 0.98 -20.87
CA LEU A 120 10.29 2.00 -21.46
C LEU A 120 11.07 2.92 -22.40
N GLN A 121 12.33 3.25 -22.08
CA GLN A 121 13.23 4.02 -22.93
C GLN A 121 13.62 3.24 -24.18
N GLU A 122 13.99 1.97 -24.05
CA GLU A 122 14.32 1.09 -25.20
C GLU A 122 13.18 0.92 -26.20
N LYS A 123 11.94 1.13 -25.78
CA LYS A 123 10.73 1.03 -26.59
C LYS A 123 10.21 2.40 -27.05
N ASP A 124 10.92 3.49 -26.79
CA ASP A 124 10.47 4.87 -27.07
C ASP A 124 9.07 5.19 -26.48
N LEU A 125 8.70 4.56 -25.36
CA LEU A 125 7.42 4.76 -24.69
C LEU A 125 7.45 5.87 -23.64
N LEU A 126 8.63 6.29 -23.20
CA LEU A 126 8.80 7.28 -22.13
C LEU A 126 8.93 8.68 -22.72
N VAL A 127 8.00 9.56 -22.35
CA VAL A 127 7.94 10.95 -22.81
C VAL A 127 8.08 11.89 -21.63
N GLU A 128 8.85 12.97 -21.82
CA GLU A 128 8.90 14.05 -20.82
C GLU A 128 7.68 14.97 -20.98
N SER A 129 6.96 15.21 -19.90
CA SER A 129 5.83 16.13 -19.83
C SER A 129 5.90 16.95 -18.56
N GLU A 130 5.97 18.27 -18.68
CA GLU A 130 6.07 19.22 -17.56
C GLU A 130 7.19 18.89 -16.56
N GLY A 131 8.28 18.28 -17.05
CA GLY A 131 9.44 17.85 -16.27
C GLY A 131 9.28 16.50 -15.56
N ALA A 132 8.15 15.82 -15.71
CA ALA A 132 7.94 14.45 -15.28
C ALA A 132 8.07 13.48 -16.48
N HIS A 133 8.27 12.20 -16.22
CA HIS A 133 8.30 11.19 -17.28
C HIS A 133 7.01 10.37 -17.23
N ILE A 134 6.35 10.26 -18.37
CA ILE A 134 5.06 9.59 -18.52
C ILE A 134 5.09 8.60 -19.70
N VAL A 135 4.17 7.63 -19.66
CA VAL A 135 3.75 6.89 -20.86
C VAL A 135 2.42 7.47 -21.32
N PRO A 136 2.33 8.09 -22.53
CA PRO A 136 1.07 8.60 -23.06
C PRO A 136 0.09 7.44 -23.31
N LEU A 137 -1.17 7.63 -22.93
CA LEU A 137 -2.23 6.64 -23.12
C LEU A 137 -3.49 7.26 -23.76
N ASP A 138 -3.35 8.42 -24.39
CA ASP A 138 -4.46 9.17 -24.99
C ASP A 138 -5.16 8.35 -26.09
N ASP A 139 -4.42 7.59 -26.89
CA ASP A 139 -4.96 6.68 -27.93
C ASP A 139 -5.84 5.55 -27.35
N TYR A 140 -5.85 5.39 -26.04
CA TYR A 140 -6.61 4.36 -25.32
C TYR A 140 -7.67 4.96 -24.38
N ASP A 141 -8.05 6.22 -24.57
CA ASP A 141 -8.99 6.96 -23.72
C ASP A 141 -8.62 6.94 -22.22
N MET A 142 -7.34 6.95 -21.93
CA MET A 142 -6.81 6.97 -20.55
C MET A 142 -5.88 8.15 -20.33
N ALA A 143 -5.90 8.69 -19.12
CA ALA A 143 -4.88 9.64 -18.68
C ALA A 143 -3.47 8.99 -18.75
N PRO A 144 -2.41 9.78 -19.00
CA PRO A 144 -1.04 9.26 -19.08
C PRO A 144 -0.63 8.53 -17.80
N CYS A 145 0.14 7.46 -17.96
CA CYS A 145 0.74 6.74 -16.83
C CYS A 145 2.00 7.46 -16.39
N LEU A 146 1.97 8.06 -15.21
CA LEU A 146 3.13 8.73 -14.64
C LEU A 146 4.15 7.68 -14.18
N ILE A 147 5.41 7.82 -14.60
CA ILE A 147 6.51 6.88 -14.29
C ILE A 147 7.51 7.47 -13.31
N MET A 148 7.95 8.71 -13.53
CA MET A 148 8.86 9.42 -12.63
C MET A 148 8.43 10.86 -12.44
N LYS A 149 8.62 11.38 -11.25
CA LYS A 149 8.42 12.81 -10.95
C LYS A 149 9.58 13.65 -11.46
N LYS A 150 9.41 14.99 -11.41
CA LYS A 150 10.44 15.97 -11.75
C LYS A 150 11.76 15.80 -11.00
N ASP A 151 11.71 15.31 -9.77
CA ASP A 151 12.87 15.06 -8.92
C ASP A 151 13.55 13.71 -9.20
N GLY A 152 13.07 12.96 -10.21
CA GLY A 152 13.59 11.65 -10.57
C GLY A 152 13.07 10.50 -9.69
N SER A 153 12.25 10.79 -8.69
CA SER A 153 11.71 9.75 -7.81
C SER A 153 10.65 8.90 -8.54
N SER A 154 10.70 7.59 -8.28
CA SER A 154 9.70 6.64 -8.77
C SER A 154 8.37 6.81 -8.00
N ILE A 155 7.29 6.43 -8.66
CA ILE A 155 5.95 6.46 -8.08
C ILE A 155 5.32 5.07 -8.02
N TYR A 156 4.07 5.00 -7.57
CA TYR A 156 3.34 3.74 -7.42
C TYR A 156 3.31 2.91 -8.73
N ALA A 157 3.00 3.53 -9.87
CA ALA A 157 2.93 2.82 -11.14
C ALA A 157 4.25 2.14 -11.52
N THR A 158 5.38 2.80 -11.31
CA THR A 158 6.70 2.25 -11.60
C THR A 158 7.02 1.06 -10.71
N ARG A 159 6.65 1.13 -9.42
CA ARG A 159 6.82 0.01 -8.49
C ARG A 159 5.91 -1.16 -8.84
N ASP A 160 4.67 -0.90 -9.26
CA ASP A 160 3.75 -1.96 -9.68
C ASP A 160 4.18 -2.62 -11.00
N LEU A 161 4.73 -1.86 -11.95
CA LEU A 161 5.36 -2.40 -13.16
C LEU A 161 6.56 -3.28 -12.80
N ALA A 162 7.43 -2.83 -11.90
CA ALA A 162 8.56 -3.61 -11.41
C ALA A 162 8.10 -4.90 -10.71
N ALA A 163 7.02 -4.80 -9.92
CA ALA A 163 6.42 -5.96 -9.26
C ALA A 163 5.86 -6.97 -10.28
N LEU A 164 5.21 -6.53 -11.34
CA LEU A 164 4.70 -7.40 -12.40
C LEU A 164 5.83 -8.13 -13.14
N LEU A 165 6.87 -7.40 -13.55
CA LEU A 165 8.04 -8.00 -14.21
C LEU A 165 8.72 -9.03 -13.30
N TYR A 166 8.92 -8.68 -12.01
CA TYR A 166 9.48 -9.58 -11.03
C TYR A 166 8.62 -10.83 -10.83
N ARG A 167 7.31 -10.67 -10.63
CA ARG A 167 6.37 -11.76 -10.40
C ARG A 167 6.30 -12.70 -11.59
N LYS A 168 6.26 -12.17 -12.82
CA LYS A 168 6.28 -13.01 -14.02
C LYS A 168 7.56 -13.82 -14.11
N ARG A 169 8.71 -13.22 -13.87
CA ARG A 169 10.01 -13.89 -13.92
C ARG A 169 10.17 -14.95 -12.82
N THR A 170 9.68 -14.65 -11.60
CA THR A 170 9.90 -15.48 -10.42
C THR A 170 8.90 -16.63 -10.31
N TYR A 171 7.62 -16.34 -10.54
CA TYR A 171 6.54 -17.32 -10.35
C TYR A 171 6.02 -17.91 -11.65
N ASN A 172 6.39 -17.34 -12.79
CA ASN A 172 5.94 -17.75 -14.14
C ASN A 172 4.42 -17.99 -14.19
N PHE A 173 3.64 -17.08 -13.61
CA PHE A 173 2.19 -17.20 -13.46
C PHE A 173 1.47 -17.33 -14.80
N ASP A 174 0.40 -18.13 -14.82
CA ASP A 174 -0.59 -18.19 -15.92
C ASP A 174 -1.59 -17.04 -15.81
N LYS A 175 -1.93 -16.61 -14.58
CA LYS A 175 -2.82 -15.49 -14.29
C LYS A 175 -2.34 -14.74 -13.05
N CYS A 176 -2.36 -13.41 -13.10
CA CYS A 176 -2.07 -12.55 -11.97
C CYS A 176 -3.32 -11.74 -11.61
N ILE A 177 -3.80 -11.90 -10.37
CA ILE A 177 -5.03 -11.28 -9.89
C ILE A 177 -4.67 -10.25 -8.80
N TYR A 178 -5.07 -9.00 -9.03
CA TYR A 178 -4.97 -7.91 -8.07
C TYR A 178 -6.32 -7.70 -7.39
N VAL A 179 -6.39 -7.94 -6.10
CA VAL A 179 -7.57 -7.69 -5.27
C VAL A 179 -7.33 -6.41 -4.48
N THR A 180 -7.85 -5.28 -4.97
CA THR A 180 -7.61 -3.95 -4.38
C THR A 180 -8.87 -3.09 -4.41
N GLY A 181 -8.82 -1.89 -3.82
CA GLY A 181 -9.96 -0.99 -3.79
C GLY A 181 -10.39 -0.50 -5.18
N LEU A 182 -11.69 -0.24 -5.32
CA LEU A 182 -12.30 0.23 -6.58
C LEU A 182 -11.67 1.54 -7.09
N GLU A 183 -11.20 2.40 -6.21
CA GLU A 183 -10.52 3.66 -6.55
C GLU A 183 -9.22 3.46 -7.33
N GLN A 184 -8.63 2.26 -7.29
CA GLN A 184 -7.42 1.92 -8.04
C GLN A 184 -7.70 1.38 -9.46
N LYS A 185 -8.96 1.40 -9.92
CA LYS A 185 -9.36 0.85 -11.22
C LYS A 185 -8.57 1.47 -12.39
N LEU A 186 -8.47 2.80 -12.41
CA LEU A 186 -7.70 3.49 -13.46
C LEU A 186 -6.22 3.15 -13.38
N HIS A 187 -5.65 3.14 -12.18
CA HIS A 187 -4.25 2.80 -11.97
C HIS A 187 -3.88 1.43 -12.56
N PHE A 188 -4.65 0.38 -12.24
CA PHE A 188 -4.38 -0.95 -12.81
C PHE A 188 -4.65 -1.04 -14.30
N ALA A 189 -5.65 -0.31 -14.82
CA ALA A 189 -5.85 -0.22 -16.27
C ALA A 189 -4.62 0.38 -16.97
N GLN A 190 -4.04 1.45 -16.42
CA GLN A 190 -2.82 2.07 -16.93
C GLN A 190 -1.61 1.11 -16.85
N VAL A 191 -1.38 0.50 -15.69
CA VAL A 191 -0.26 -0.43 -15.47
C VAL A 191 -0.34 -1.62 -16.43
N PHE A 192 -1.52 -2.22 -16.62
CA PHE A 192 -1.71 -3.35 -17.55
C PHE A 192 -1.52 -2.94 -18.99
N LYS A 193 -1.96 -1.73 -19.37
CA LYS A 193 -1.74 -1.18 -20.70
C LYS A 193 -0.25 -0.93 -20.98
N VAL A 194 0.50 -0.44 -20.01
CA VAL A 194 1.95 -0.27 -20.15
C VAL A 194 2.65 -1.62 -20.36
N ILE A 195 2.23 -2.69 -19.67
CA ILE A 195 2.76 -4.05 -19.91
C ILE A 195 2.47 -4.52 -21.35
N GLU A 196 1.27 -4.23 -21.88
CA GLU A 196 0.91 -4.50 -23.27
C GLU A 196 1.82 -3.74 -24.26
N LEU A 197 2.01 -2.43 -24.04
CA LEU A 197 2.86 -1.58 -24.87
C LEU A 197 4.34 -2.00 -24.85
N LEU A 198 4.82 -2.52 -23.73
CA LEU A 198 6.14 -3.14 -23.64
C LEU A 198 6.27 -4.41 -24.49
N GLY A 199 5.16 -4.94 -25.01
CA GLY A 199 5.13 -6.10 -25.90
C GLY A 199 5.02 -7.45 -25.18
N TYR A 200 4.61 -7.48 -23.94
CA TYR A 200 4.40 -8.71 -23.19
C TYR A 200 3.00 -9.27 -23.43
N ASP A 201 2.88 -10.43 -24.04
CA ASP A 201 1.62 -11.12 -24.38
C ASP A 201 0.81 -11.56 -23.16
N TRP A 202 1.47 -11.79 -22.04
CA TRP A 202 0.84 -12.17 -20.78
C TRP A 202 0.02 -11.04 -20.10
N TYR A 203 0.01 -9.82 -20.68
CA TYR A 203 -0.87 -8.74 -20.18
C TYR A 203 -2.36 -9.16 -20.17
N GLN A 204 -2.77 -10.03 -21.08
CA GLN A 204 -4.13 -10.57 -21.17
C GLN A 204 -4.53 -11.40 -19.95
N ASN A 205 -3.56 -11.85 -19.18
CA ASN A 205 -3.75 -12.67 -17.97
C ASN A 205 -3.71 -11.83 -16.67
N LEU A 206 -3.63 -10.51 -16.80
CA LEU A 206 -3.68 -9.58 -15.67
C LEU A 206 -5.14 -9.22 -15.36
N VAL A 207 -5.55 -9.38 -14.13
CA VAL A 207 -6.94 -9.14 -13.71
C VAL A 207 -6.95 -8.26 -12.46
N HIS A 208 -7.71 -7.17 -12.51
CA HIS A 208 -8.06 -6.41 -11.32
C HIS A 208 -9.46 -6.82 -10.84
N VAL A 209 -9.53 -7.28 -9.60
CA VAL A 209 -10.78 -7.60 -8.90
C VAL A 209 -11.01 -6.51 -7.84
N PRO A 210 -11.80 -5.48 -8.17
CA PRO A 210 -12.03 -4.38 -7.25
C PRO A 210 -13.04 -4.74 -6.16
N TYR A 211 -12.82 -4.24 -4.96
CA TYR A 211 -13.81 -4.25 -3.88
C TYR A 211 -14.21 -2.84 -3.46
N GLY A 212 -15.42 -2.71 -2.89
CA GLY A 212 -15.93 -1.43 -2.38
C GLY A 212 -15.30 -1.04 -1.06
N LEU A 213 -15.35 0.25 -0.75
CA LEU A 213 -14.89 0.77 0.53
C LEU A 213 -15.93 0.48 1.62
N VAL A 214 -15.45 0.13 2.81
CA VAL A 214 -16.26 0.15 4.02
C VAL A 214 -16.40 1.61 4.45
N SER A 215 -17.65 2.08 4.59
CA SER A 215 -17.95 3.45 5.03
C SER A 215 -18.86 3.43 6.25
N MET A 216 -18.79 4.47 7.06
CA MET A 216 -19.72 4.71 8.17
C MET A 216 -20.84 5.65 7.76
N GLU A 217 -21.98 5.56 8.42
CA GLU A 217 -22.99 6.62 8.38
C GLU A 217 -22.36 7.91 8.94
N GLY A 218 -22.15 8.90 8.06
CA GLY A 218 -21.62 10.21 8.45
C GLY A 218 -20.20 10.56 8.00
N GLY A 219 -19.47 9.72 7.26
CA GLY A 219 -18.19 10.15 6.71
C GLY A 219 -17.20 9.07 6.29
N LYS A 220 -16.11 9.52 5.65
CA LYS A 220 -14.98 8.68 5.30
C LYS A 220 -14.17 8.32 6.55
N LEU A 221 -13.81 7.05 6.67
CA LEU A 221 -12.76 6.60 7.60
C LEU A 221 -11.44 7.29 7.26
N SER A 222 -10.76 7.82 8.24
CA SER A 222 -9.48 8.52 8.08
C SER A 222 -8.55 8.25 9.25
N THR A 223 -7.49 7.52 8.98
CA THR A 223 -6.42 7.28 9.96
C THR A 223 -5.74 8.57 10.42
N ARG A 224 -5.69 9.60 9.56
CA ARG A 224 -5.10 10.90 9.89
C ARG A 224 -5.87 11.63 10.98
N ASN A 225 -7.17 11.44 11.05
CA ASN A 225 -8.06 12.11 12.00
C ASN A 225 -8.41 11.22 13.20
N GLY A 226 -7.83 10.03 13.31
CA GLY A 226 -8.17 9.07 14.37
C GLY A 226 -9.54 8.40 14.22
N ASN A 227 -10.28 8.68 13.13
CA ASN A 227 -11.54 8.04 12.80
C ASN A 227 -11.26 6.67 12.14
N VAL A 228 -10.95 5.69 12.95
CA VAL A 228 -10.61 4.33 12.51
C VAL A 228 -11.61 3.36 13.13
N ILE A 229 -12.13 2.43 12.33
CA ILE A 229 -12.76 1.22 12.86
C ILE A 229 -11.79 0.08 12.59
N TYR A 230 -11.45 -0.66 13.62
CA TYR A 230 -10.64 -1.86 13.45
C TYR A 230 -11.44 -2.96 12.78
N ALA A 231 -10.82 -3.66 11.82
CA ALA A 231 -11.46 -4.77 11.11
C ALA A 231 -12.02 -5.83 12.08
N GLU A 232 -11.33 -6.07 13.19
CA GLU A 232 -11.77 -6.99 14.25
C GLU A 232 -13.10 -6.59 14.89
N GLN A 233 -13.33 -5.29 15.12
CA GLN A 233 -14.61 -4.81 15.66
C GLN A 233 -15.77 -5.13 14.72
N ILE A 234 -15.59 -4.84 13.43
CA ILE A 234 -16.61 -5.15 12.40
C ILE A 234 -16.89 -6.65 12.35
N LEU A 235 -15.84 -7.47 12.44
CA LEU A 235 -15.97 -8.93 12.40
C LEU A 235 -16.72 -9.45 13.64
N HIS A 236 -16.41 -8.95 14.83
CA HIS A 236 -17.10 -9.35 16.05
C HIS A 236 -18.59 -8.94 16.00
N GLU A 237 -18.89 -7.70 15.64
CA GLU A 237 -20.28 -7.23 15.51
C GLU A 237 -21.06 -8.05 14.47
N ALA A 238 -20.44 -8.41 13.35
CA ALA A 238 -21.08 -9.27 12.34
C ALA A 238 -21.36 -10.68 12.88
N ILE A 239 -20.41 -11.27 13.61
CA ILE A 239 -20.57 -12.60 14.23
C ILE A 239 -21.69 -12.57 15.27
N GLU A 240 -21.71 -11.59 16.16
CA GLU A 240 -22.76 -11.42 17.16
C GLU A 240 -24.14 -11.31 16.53
N LYS A 241 -24.26 -10.45 15.49
CA LYS A 241 -25.53 -10.27 14.76
C LYS A 241 -26.02 -11.54 14.09
N ILE A 242 -25.14 -12.34 13.52
CA ILE A 242 -25.49 -13.64 12.93
C ILE A 242 -25.93 -14.62 14.02
N HIS A 243 -25.28 -14.65 15.17
CA HIS A 243 -25.70 -15.48 16.31
C HIS A 243 -27.12 -15.10 16.79
N GLU A 244 -27.43 -13.82 16.91
CA GLU A 244 -28.78 -13.35 17.25
C GLU A 244 -29.82 -13.87 16.25
N ILE A 245 -29.58 -13.70 14.93
CA ILE A 245 -30.48 -14.14 13.86
C ILE A 245 -30.69 -15.66 13.91
N ILE A 246 -29.64 -16.44 14.12
CA ILE A 246 -29.73 -17.91 14.23
C ILE A 246 -30.59 -18.31 15.44
N ASN A 247 -30.35 -17.70 16.59
CA ASN A 247 -31.10 -17.97 17.81
C ASN A 247 -32.58 -17.63 17.64
N GLU A 248 -32.92 -16.45 17.11
CA GLU A 248 -34.30 -16.08 16.83
C GLU A 248 -34.98 -17.01 15.83
N SER A 249 -34.26 -17.50 14.83
CA SER A 249 -34.78 -18.43 13.83
C SER A 249 -35.02 -19.82 14.44
N CYS A 250 -34.14 -20.31 15.30
CA CYS A 250 -34.34 -21.59 16.00
C CYS A 250 -35.57 -21.58 16.90
N PHE A 251 -35.89 -20.47 17.55
CA PHE A 251 -37.09 -20.35 18.40
C PHE A 251 -38.40 -20.25 17.59
N ARG A 252 -38.38 -19.97 16.29
CA ARG A 252 -39.58 -19.92 15.43
C ARG A 252 -40.02 -21.30 14.92
N TYR A 253 -39.19 -22.33 15.06
CA TYR A 253 -39.46 -23.71 14.59
C TYR A 253 -39.58 -24.74 15.72
N LEU A 254 -39.59 -24.29 16.98
CA LEU A 254 -39.97 -25.04 18.17
C LEU A 254 -41.36 -24.62 18.66
#